data_9241110554f8e60266ea74eb7bd035f9
#
_entry.id   9241110554f8e60266ea74eb7bd035f9
#
_cell.length_a   1.000
_cell.length_b   1.000
_cell.length_c   1.000
_cell.angle_alpha   90.00
_cell.angle_beta   90.00
_cell.angle_gamma   90.00
#
_symmetry.space_group_name_H-M   'P 1'
#
loop_
_entity.id
_entity.type
_entity.pdbx_description
1 polymer ?
#
loop_
_entity_poly.entity_id
_entity_poly.type
_entity_poly.pdbx_seq_one_letter_code
_entity_poly.pdbx_strand_id
1 'polypeptide(L)'
;MPSFQTTRRVAHSAEDMFALVAAVEHYPDFVPLCERLTVRSRERQGAREILVADMTVAYKVFRETFKSRVSLEPEASEILVTYLDGPFRHMENRWRFRDVGPNQSDVEFFISYELRSRSLRLLMGAMFDKAFRKFATAFEQRADAVYGATRAVSPAS
;
A
#
# COMPACT_ATOMS: atom_id res chain seq x y z
N MET A 1 -6.42 6.54 -18.47
CA MET A 1 -6.13 6.64 -17.03
C MET A 1 -5.17 5.53 -16.66
N PRO A 2 -3.97 5.89 -16.21
CA PRO A 2 -2.98 4.87 -15.86
C PRO A 2 -3.46 3.95 -14.76
N SER A 3 -3.14 2.69 -14.89
CA SER A 3 -3.44 1.72 -13.84
C SER A 3 -2.37 0.64 -13.83
N PHE A 4 -2.21 0.00 -12.69
CA PHE A 4 -1.27 -1.08 -12.52
C PHE A 4 -1.91 -2.11 -11.60
N GLN A 5 -1.79 -3.38 -11.97
CA GLN A 5 -2.34 -4.46 -11.17
C GLN A 5 -1.35 -5.61 -11.13
N THR A 6 -1.19 -6.22 -9.98
CA THR A 6 -0.33 -7.39 -9.83
C THR A 6 -0.89 -8.29 -8.74
N THR A 7 -0.58 -9.59 -8.86
CA THR A 7 -0.87 -10.57 -7.83
C THR A 7 0.44 -11.25 -7.51
N ARG A 8 0.78 -11.29 -6.22
CA ARG A 8 2.06 -11.82 -5.80
C ARG A 8 1.85 -12.85 -4.70
N ARG A 9 2.42 -14.04 -4.90
CA ARG A 9 2.38 -15.08 -3.86
C ARG A 9 3.51 -14.84 -2.88
N VAL A 10 3.17 -14.82 -1.59
CA VAL A 10 4.15 -14.56 -0.54
C VAL A 10 4.09 -15.65 0.51
N ALA A 11 5.19 -15.84 1.24
CA ALA A 11 5.33 -16.87 2.26
C ALA A 11 4.87 -16.34 3.62
N HIS A 12 3.70 -15.73 3.66
CA HIS A 12 3.09 -15.16 4.86
C HIS A 12 1.58 -15.30 4.73
N SER A 13 0.88 -15.41 5.86
CA SER A 13 -0.57 -15.54 5.82
C SER A 13 -1.24 -14.26 5.34
N ALA A 14 -2.48 -14.38 4.87
CA ALA A 14 -3.27 -13.22 4.48
C ALA A 14 -3.45 -12.27 5.68
N GLU A 15 -3.65 -12.83 6.88
CA GLU A 15 -3.82 -12.01 8.08
C GLU A 15 -2.57 -11.19 8.37
N ASP A 16 -1.39 -11.81 8.28
CA ASP A 16 -0.14 -11.09 8.52
C ASP A 16 0.09 -10.01 7.48
N MET A 17 -0.17 -10.32 6.21
CA MET A 17 0.01 -9.34 5.15
C MET A 17 -0.99 -8.18 5.28
N PHE A 18 -2.24 -8.49 5.63
CA PHE A 18 -3.23 -7.45 5.87
C PHE A 18 -2.76 -6.52 6.99
N ALA A 19 -2.31 -7.09 8.11
CA ALA A 19 -1.86 -6.29 9.25
C ALA A 19 -0.68 -5.39 8.87
N LEU A 20 0.21 -5.90 8.05
CA LEU A 20 1.38 -5.13 7.62
C LEU A 20 0.97 -3.94 6.75
N VAL A 21 0.08 -4.15 5.79
CA VAL A 21 -0.37 -3.08 4.89
C VAL A 21 -1.27 -2.10 5.64
N ALA A 22 -2.03 -2.57 6.62
CA ALA A 22 -2.91 -1.73 7.42
C ALA A 22 -2.15 -0.78 8.35
N ALA A 23 -0.92 -1.12 8.70
CA ALA A 23 -0.10 -0.31 9.60
C ALA A 23 0.58 0.83 8.82
N VAL A 24 -0.25 1.75 8.30
CA VAL A 24 0.21 2.79 7.39
C VAL A 24 1.24 3.73 8.02
N GLU A 25 1.24 3.87 9.32
CA GLU A 25 2.18 4.76 10.01
C GLU A 25 3.63 4.31 9.86
N HIS A 26 3.88 3.08 9.47
CA HIS A 26 5.25 2.57 9.28
C HIS A 26 5.74 2.70 7.84
N TYR A 27 4.89 3.19 6.94
CA TYR A 27 5.25 3.31 5.53
C TYR A 27 6.54 4.09 5.26
N PRO A 28 6.84 5.18 5.98
CA PRO A 28 8.10 5.89 5.70
C PRO A 28 9.35 5.04 5.89
N ASP A 29 9.24 3.94 6.65
CA ASP A 29 10.40 3.09 6.91
C ASP A 29 10.79 2.22 5.72
N PHE A 30 9.87 1.96 4.78
CA PHE A 30 10.16 1.01 3.72
C PHE A 30 9.46 1.25 2.39
N VAL A 31 8.40 2.06 2.35
CA VAL A 31 7.65 2.26 1.10
C VAL A 31 8.41 3.24 0.21
N PRO A 32 8.66 2.88 -1.07
CA PRO A 32 9.37 3.77 -1.98
C PRO A 32 8.73 5.15 -2.06
N LEU A 33 9.55 6.18 -2.00
CA LEU A 33 9.19 7.59 -2.09
C LEU A 33 8.38 8.14 -0.92
N CYS A 34 7.96 7.32 0.02
CA CYS A 34 7.18 7.80 1.16
C CYS A 34 8.11 8.43 2.19
N GLU A 35 8.07 9.77 2.26
CA GLU A 35 8.89 10.49 3.22
C GLU A 35 8.21 10.61 4.57
N ARG A 36 6.89 10.77 4.58
CA ARG A 36 6.13 10.99 5.82
C ARG A 36 4.72 10.44 5.65
N LEU A 37 4.18 9.92 6.72
CA LEU A 37 2.79 9.47 6.75
C LEU A 37 2.22 9.89 8.10
N THR A 38 1.15 10.68 8.08
CA THR A 38 0.51 11.15 9.30
C THR A 38 -0.95 10.72 9.29
N VAL A 39 -1.35 9.94 10.30
CA VAL A 39 -2.74 9.53 10.45
C VAL A 39 -3.48 10.67 11.13
N ARG A 40 -4.45 11.25 10.44
CA ARG A 40 -5.22 12.39 10.95
C ARG A 40 -6.40 11.96 11.80
N SER A 41 -7.01 10.84 11.46
CA SER A 41 -8.15 10.33 12.23
C SER A 41 -8.29 8.84 12.07
N ARG A 42 -8.92 8.21 13.06
CA ARG A 42 -9.28 6.80 13.02
C ARG A 42 -10.71 6.70 13.53
N GLU A 43 -11.54 5.98 12.81
CA GLU A 43 -12.91 5.79 13.21
C GLU A 43 -13.29 4.34 12.95
N ARG A 44 -13.91 3.71 13.95
CA ARG A 44 -14.33 2.33 13.80
C ARG A 44 -15.82 2.30 13.46
N GLN A 45 -16.16 1.54 12.43
CA GLN A 45 -17.52 1.38 11.97
C GLN A 45 -17.82 -0.13 11.92
N GLY A 46 -18.24 -0.69 13.04
CA GLY A 46 -18.43 -2.13 13.15
C GLY A 46 -17.09 -2.84 13.07
N ALA A 47 -16.95 -3.79 12.14
CA ALA A 47 -15.70 -4.51 11.93
C ALA A 47 -14.73 -3.74 11.05
N ARG A 48 -15.19 -2.64 10.46
CA ARG A 48 -14.37 -1.83 9.55
C ARG A 48 -13.73 -0.68 10.30
N GLU A 49 -12.52 -0.31 9.90
CA GLU A 49 -11.86 0.86 10.44
C GLU A 49 -11.54 1.82 9.31
N ILE A 50 -11.83 3.10 9.50
CA ILE A 50 -11.58 4.13 8.49
C ILE A 50 -10.51 5.07 9.02
N LEU A 51 -9.45 5.23 8.25
CA LEU A 51 -8.39 6.17 8.58
C LEU A 51 -8.41 7.30 7.55
N VAL A 52 -8.03 8.49 8.00
CA VAL A 52 -7.70 9.57 7.08
C VAL A 52 -6.23 9.88 7.31
N ALA A 53 -5.44 9.82 6.26
CA ALA A 53 -4.00 9.98 6.38
C ALA A 53 -3.45 10.92 5.31
N ASP A 54 -2.41 11.66 5.70
CA ASP A 54 -1.64 12.49 4.77
C ASP A 54 -0.33 11.76 4.50
N MET A 55 -0.02 11.54 3.23
CA MET A 55 1.22 10.93 2.82
C MET A 55 2.02 11.94 2.00
N THR A 56 3.27 12.14 2.38
CA THR A 56 4.18 12.98 1.62
C THR A 56 5.11 12.10 0.83
N VAL A 57 5.12 12.30 -0.49
CA VAL A 57 6.06 11.60 -1.37
C VAL A 57 7.11 12.60 -1.80
N ALA A 58 8.35 12.14 -1.85
CA ALA A 58 9.48 12.99 -2.20
C ALA A 58 10.42 12.26 -3.15
N TYR A 59 10.89 12.98 -4.17
CA TYR A 59 11.84 12.47 -5.12
C TYR A 59 12.63 13.65 -5.69
N LYS A 60 13.94 13.69 -5.40
CA LYS A 60 14.79 14.81 -5.82
C LYS A 60 14.18 16.12 -5.31
N VAL A 61 13.86 17.05 -6.21
CA VAL A 61 13.29 18.34 -5.79
C VAL A 61 11.78 18.31 -5.62
N PHE A 62 11.12 17.20 -5.96
CA PHE A 62 9.69 17.09 -5.84
C PHE A 62 9.27 16.63 -4.46
N ARG A 63 8.26 17.29 -3.91
CA ARG A 63 7.66 16.89 -2.65
C ARG A 63 6.18 17.26 -2.73
N GLU A 64 5.32 16.25 -2.64
CA GLU A 64 3.88 16.45 -2.71
C GLU A 64 3.21 15.68 -1.58
N THR A 65 2.19 16.29 -0.99
CA THR A 65 1.42 15.64 0.06
C THR A 65 0.01 15.42 -0.44
N PHE A 66 -0.51 14.22 -0.23
CA PHE A 66 -1.90 13.94 -0.56
C PHE A 66 -2.61 13.29 0.62
N LYS A 67 -3.90 13.59 0.70
CA LYS A 67 -4.77 13.07 1.75
C LYS A 67 -5.62 11.96 1.19
N SER A 68 -5.73 10.86 1.90
CA SER A 68 -6.55 9.73 1.46
C SER A 68 -7.36 9.16 2.61
N ARG A 69 -8.43 8.45 2.23
CA ARG A 69 -9.22 7.67 3.16
C ARG A 69 -8.85 6.22 2.98
N VAL A 70 -8.47 5.58 4.09
CA VAL A 70 -8.07 4.18 4.08
C VAL A 70 -9.14 3.38 4.78
N SER A 71 -9.78 2.47 4.06
CA SER A 71 -10.82 1.62 4.62
C SER A 71 -10.23 0.25 4.85
N LEU A 72 -10.17 -0.17 6.11
CA LEU A 72 -9.63 -1.46 6.52
C LEU A 72 -10.78 -2.40 6.80
N GLU A 73 -10.87 -3.48 6.02
CA GLU A 73 -11.96 -4.44 6.15
C GLU A 73 -11.39 -5.84 6.40
N PRO A 74 -11.04 -6.15 7.65
CA PRO A 74 -10.39 -7.42 7.96
C PRO A 74 -11.23 -8.64 7.64
N GLU A 75 -12.54 -8.56 7.78
CA GLU A 75 -13.39 -9.71 7.47
C GLU A 75 -13.41 -10.01 5.98
N ALA A 76 -13.23 -9.01 5.14
CA ALA A 76 -13.16 -9.19 3.71
C ALA A 76 -11.71 -9.36 3.24
N SER A 77 -10.75 -9.23 4.12
CA SER A 77 -9.31 -9.22 3.79
C SER A 77 -9.02 -8.22 2.68
N GLU A 78 -9.55 -7.02 2.84
CA GLU A 78 -9.43 -5.99 1.80
C GLU A 78 -9.10 -4.63 2.41
N ILE A 79 -8.27 -3.88 1.73
CA ILE A 79 -7.96 -2.50 2.08
C ILE A 79 -8.21 -1.65 0.85
N LEU A 80 -9.01 -0.58 1.02
CA LEU A 80 -9.30 0.33 -0.08
C LEU A 80 -8.84 1.73 0.30
N VAL A 81 -8.02 2.32 -0.56
CA VAL A 81 -7.53 3.68 -0.37
C VAL A 81 -8.16 4.56 -1.44
N THR A 82 -8.89 5.59 -1.03
CA THR A 82 -9.49 6.53 -1.96
C THR A 82 -8.95 7.92 -1.71
N TYR A 83 -8.87 8.68 -2.78
CA TYR A 83 -8.25 9.99 -2.78
C TYR A 83 -9.18 11.07 -2.24
N LEU A 84 -8.64 11.96 -1.41
CA LEU A 84 -9.40 13.09 -0.89
C LEU A 84 -8.86 14.43 -1.38
N ASP A 85 -7.53 14.62 -1.35
CA ASP A 85 -6.94 15.91 -1.74
C ASP A 85 -5.47 15.77 -2.06
N GLY A 86 -4.98 16.57 -3.02
CA GLY A 86 -3.56 16.59 -3.38
C GLY A 86 -3.34 16.75 -4.87
N PRO A 87 -2.26 16.17 -5.42
CA PRO A 87 -1.87 16.40 -6.82
C PRO A 87 -2.63 15.56 -7.84
N PHE A 88 -3.50 14.68 -7.39
CA PHE A 88 -4.25 13.82 -8.31
C PHE A 88 -5.59 14.42 -8.67
N ARG A 89 -6.10 14.07 -9.84
CA ARG A 89 -7.50 14.28 -10.17
C ARG A 89 -8.30 13.08 -9.67
N HIS A 90 -7.66 11.91 -9.68
CA HIS A 90 -8.25 10.66 -9.25
C HIS A 90 -7.15 9.73 -8.75
N MET A 91 -7.42 8.98 -7.71
CA MET A 91 -6.54 7.89 -7.28
C MET A 91 -7.36 6.90 -6.48
N GLU A 92 -7.19 5.64 -6.82
CA GLU A 92 -7.81 4.55 -6.08
C GLU A 92 -6.80 3.42 -5.99
N ASN A 93 -6.61 2.89 -4.79
CA ASN A 93 -5.70 1.79 -4.55
C ASN A 93 -6.45 0.72 -3.76
N ARG A 94 -6.36 -0.52 -4.22
CA ARG A 94 -7.06 -1.62 -3.57
C ARG A 94 -6.11 -2.77 -3.33
N TRP A 95 -6.17 -3.33 -2.13
CA TRP A 95 -5.40 -4.50 -1.73
C TRP A 95 -6.37 -5.59 -1.35
N ARG A 96 -6.11 -6.82 -1.81
CA ARG A 96 -6.84 -8.01 -1.39
C ARG A 96 -5.86 -9.08 -1.01
N PHE A 97 -6.19 -9.83 0.04
CA PHE A 97 -5.32 -10.85 0.58
C PHE A 97 -6.08 -12.16 0.68
N ARG A 98 -5.52 -13.23 0.13
CA ARG A 98 -6.20 -14.52 0.11
C ARG A 98 -5.23 -15.64 0.46
N ASP A 99 -5.55 -16.41 1.52
CA ASP A 99 -4.74 -17.55 1.89
C ASP A 99 -4.79 -18.62 0.80
N VAL A 100 -3.64 -19.20 0.49
CA VAL A 100 -3.54 -20.29 -0.48
C VAL A 100 -2.86 -21.51 0.14
N GLY A 101 -2.54 -21.45 1.43
CA GLY A 101 -1.93 -22.56 2.15
C GLY A 101 -1.46 -22.06 3.50
N PRO A 102 -0.90 -22.93 4.34
CA PRO A 102 -0.36 -22.52 5.64
C PRO A 102 0.75 -21.49 5.44
N ASN A 103 0.63 -20.36 6.08
CA ASN A 103 1.61 -19.28 5.99
C ASN A 103 1.95 -18.89 4.56
N GLN A 104 0.93 -18.91 3.69
CA GLN A 104 1.12 -18.55 2.28
C GLN A 104 -0.14 -17.88 1.78
N SER A 105 0.02 -16.77 1.09
CA SER A 105 -1.13 -16.03 0.56
C SER A 105 -0.82 -15.38 -0.77
N ASP A 106 -1.88 -15.01 -1.49
CA ASP A 106 -1.78 -14.20 -2.68
C ASP A 106 -2.17 -12.77 -2.26
N VAL A 107 -1.31 -11.83 -2.60
CA VAL A 107 -1.54 -10.40 -2.36
C VAL A 107 -1.86 -9.75 -3.69
N GLU A 108 -3.07 -9.23 -3.84
CA GLU A 108 -3.49 -8.52 -5.04
C GLU A 108 -3.37 -7.04 -4.78
N PHE A 109 -2.68 -6.34 -5.66
CA PHE A 109 -2.48 -4.90 -5.57
C PHE A 109 -2.99 -4.25 -6.85
N PHE A 110 -3.87 -3.27 -6.71
CA PHE A 110 -4.40 -2.50 -7.82
C PHE A 110 -4.29 -1.03 -7.52
N ILE A 111 -3.85 -0.24 -8.48
CA ILE A 111 -3.88 1.21 -8.36
C ILE A 111 -4.25 1.81 -9.71
N SER A 112 -5.15 2.81 -9.65
CA SER A 112 -5.54 3.60 -10.80
C SER A 112 -5.39 5.05 -10.38
N TYR A 113 -4.78 5.88 -11.22
CA TYR A 113 -4.57 7.26 -10.84
C TYR A 113 -4.51 8.17 -12.05
N GLU A 114 -4.76 9.46 -11.81
CA GLU A 114 -4.60 10.48 -12.83
C GLU A 114 -4.09 11.74 -12.13
N LEU A 115 -2.98 12.27 -12.59
CA LEU A 115 -2.42 13.50 -12.03
C LEU A 115 -3.21 14.69 -12.52
N ARG A 116 -3.27 15.74 -11.68
CA ARG A 116 -4.14 16.88 -11.92
C ARG A 116 -3.78 17.68 -13.16
N SER A 117 -2.50 17.79 -13.48
CA SER A 117 -2.07 18.61 -14.61
C SER A 117 -1.18 17.83 -15.55
N ARG A 118 -1.10 18.31 -16.78
CA ARG A 118 -0.22 17.72 -17.77
C ARG A 118 1.23 17.86 -17.35
N SER A 119 1.60 18.99 -16.76
CA SER A 119 2.97 19.20 -16.28
C SER A 119 3.36 18.15 -15.26
N LEU A 120 2.48 17.86 -14.29
CA LEU A 120 2.73 16.85 -13.30
C LEU A 120 2.86 15.47 -13.94
N ARG A 121 2.03 15.17 -14.95
CA ARG A 121 2.12 13.89 -15.64
C ARG A 121 3.46 13.71 -16.32
N LEU A 122 3.97 14.75 -16.94
CA LEU A 122 5.26 14.69 -17.63
C LEU A 122 6.42 14.55 -16.65
N LEU A 123 6.33 15.22 -15.51
CA LEU A 123 7.42 15.23 -14.54
C LEU A 123 7.40 14.02 -13.61
N MET A 124 6.22 13.57 -13.20
CA MET A 124 6.09 12.59 -12.14
C MET A 124 5.49 11.26 -12.57
N GLY A 125 4.88 11.20 -13.76
CA GLY A 125 4.19 9.99 -14.20
C GLY A 125 5.07 8.76 -14.22
N ALA A 126 6.25 8.88 -14.84
CA ALA A 126 7.19 7.76 -14.93
C ALA A 126 7.70 7.36 -13.54
N MET A 127 7.88 8.32 -12.66
CA MET A 127 8.33 8.07 -11.30
C MET A 127 7.28 7.29 -10.52
N PHE A 128 6.02 7.71 -10.60
CA PHE A 128 4.94 7.00 -9.91
C PHE A 128 4.77 5.59 -10.45
N ASP A 129 4.81 5.42 -11.77
CA ASP A 129 4.68 4.11 -12.37
C ASP A 129 5.78 3.17 -11.87
N LYS A 130 7.01 3.67 -11.82
CA LYS A 130 8.14 2.88 -11.34
C LYS A 130 7.99 2.54 -9.86
N ALA A 131 7.53 3.50 -9.05
CA ALA A 131 7.34 3.30 -7.63
C ALA A 131 6.25 2.26 -7.37
N PHE A 132 5.12 2.36 -8.08
CA PHE A 132 4.02 1.43 -7.86
C PHE A 132 4.41 0.00 -8.21
N ARG A 133 5.25 -0.17 -9.23
CA ARG A 133 5.73 -1.51 -9.60
C ARG A 133 6.60 -2.12 -8.51
N LYS A 134 7.22 -1.29 -7.68
CA LYS A 134 8.07 -1.77 -6.60
C LYS A 134 7.34 -1.94 -5.28
N PHE A 135 6.09 -1.49 -5.19
CA PHE A 135 5.37 -1.55 -3.93
C PHE A 135 5.19 -2.97 -3.43
N ALA A 136 4.71 -3.88 -4.28
CA ALA A 136 4.47 -5.25 -3.84
C ALA A 136 5.76 -5.90 -3.33
N THR A 137 6.88 -5.67 -4.02
CA THR A 137 8.17 -6.19 -3.59
C THR A 137 8.59 -5.59 -2.24
N ALA A 138 8.38 -4.28 -2.07
CA ALA A 138 8.75 -3.60 -0.83
C ALA A 138 7.97 -4.16 0.34
N PHE A 139 6.67 -4.40 0.15
CA PHE A 139 5.84 -4.96 1.22
C PHE A 139 6.22 -6.40 1.53
N GLU A 140 6.58 -7.19 0.52
CA GLU A 140 7.03 -8.55 0.76
C GLU A 140 8.34 -8.56 1.54
N GLN A 141 9.29 -7.70 1.16
CA GLN A 141 10.57 -7.61 1.87
C GLN A 141 10.37 -7.14 3.31
N ARG A 142 9.43 -6.22 3.53
CA ARG A 142 9.12 -5.78 4.88
C ARG A 142 8.50 -6.91 5.70
N ALA A 143 7.62 -7.71 5.09
CA ALA A 143 7.03 -8.84 5.76
C ALA A 143 8.10 -9.85 6.17
N ASP A 144 9.05 -10.11 5.29
CA ASP A 144 10.16 -11.00 5.61
C ASP A 144 10.96 -10.47 6.80
N ALA A 145 11.18 -9.17 6.85
CA ALA A 145 11.93 -8.56 7.95
C ALA A 145 11.16 -8.59 9.27
N VAL A 146 9.86 -8.34 9.22
CA VAL A 146 9.03 -8.25 10.41
C VAL A 146 8.60 -9.61 10.95
N TYR A 147 8.16 -10.49 10.05
CA TYR A 147 7.63 -11.79 10.45
C TYR A 147 8.67 -12.90 10.36
N GLY A 148 9.81 -12.61 9.74
CA GLY A 148 10.89 -13.57 9.67
C GLY A 148 10.85 -14.44 8.43
N ALA A 149 11.78 -14.24 7.51
CA ALA A 149 11.94 -15.15 6.39
C ALA A 149 12.21 -16.56 6.88
N THR A 150 12.75 -16.67 8.08
CA THR A 150 13.02 -17.97 8.71
C THR A 150 11.73 -18.75 8.91
N ARG A 151 10.60 -18.08 9.01
CA ARG A 151 9.34 -18.79 9.16
C ARG A 151 9.09 -19.66 7.92
N ALA A 152 9.43 -19.16 6.75
CA ALA A 152 9.20 -19.87 5.52
C ALA A 152 10.25 -20.95 5.29
N VAL A 153 11.48 -20.69 5.72
CA VAL A 153 12.55 -21.63 5.48
C VAL A 153 12.80 -22.54 6.63
N SER A 154 12.09 -22.34 7.67
CA SER A 154 12.29 -23.15 8.81
C SER A 154 11.23 -24.18 8.88
N PRO A 155 11.22 -25.08 8.12
CA PRO A 155 10.26 -25.94 8.01
C PRO A 155 10.29 -26.85 8.92
N ALA A 156 10.03 -26.86 9.24
CA ALA A 156 10.13 -27.68 9.81
C ALA A 156 10.90 -28.07 10.42
N SER A 157 11.31 -27.44 10.23
CA SER A 157 12.24 -27.73 10.91
C SER A 157 11.61 -28.27 11.81
#